data_9fbeb39d677a66f9b8995a8b24961f2c
#
_entry.id   9fbeb39d677a66f9b8995a8b24961f2c
#
_cell.length_a   1.000
_cell.length_b   1.000
_cell.length_c   1.000
_cell.angle_alpha   90.00
_cell.angle_beta   90.00
_cell.angle_gamma   90.00
#
_symmetry.space_group_name_H-M   'P 1'
#
loop_
_entity.id
_entity.type
_entity.pdbx_description
1 polymer ?
#
loop_
_entity_poly.entity_id
_entity_poly.type
_entity_poly.pdbx_seq_one_letter_code
_entity_poly.pdbx_strand_id
1 'polypeptide(L)'
;MKLFVSYASEYKAVADEVALALTGAGHNVIFDQSWLKPGDDYNSKIRAALDQADGLVFLVTPEAVQPGSYALTELKFARERWPHPSKRVLPVMLAPTPIEMIPPYLKAVTLLRPEGSVSAEVASALREWHSASSDGVQGRVRVAVHVAGFESRPYVPAYFINVTNLFEDRDIEITHVWFETTPRMYVLRMDRALPVRLKPYESWETWQDANTLPPAIRDDAFRLARVRLSTGLVIESVENVDVPERGFVPGGPVSPSSGG
;
A
#
# COMPACT_ATOMS: atom_id res chain seq x y z
N MET A 1 6.63 -3.47 -2.29
CA MET A 1 6.43 -4.59 -1.34
C MET A 1 7.77 -5.22 -1.01
N LYS A 2 7.87 -5.85 0.16
CA LYS A 2 8.98 -6.73 0.51
C LYS A 2 8.54 -8.18 0.24
N LEU A 3 9.17 -8.84 -0.72
CA LEU A 3 8.76 -10.16 -1.21
C LEU A 3 9.80 -11.21 -0.84
N PHE A 4 9.32 -12.36 -0.36
CA PHE A 4 10.16 -13.53 -0.17
C PHE A 4 9.99 -14.45 -1.39
N VAL A 5 11.09 -14.92 -2.00
CA VAL A 5 11.05 -15.88 -3.12
C VAL A 5 11.57 -17.22 -2.63
N SER A 6 10.70 -18.23 -2.66
CA SER A 6 10.98 -19.61 -2.25
C SER A 6 11.12 -20.50 -3.49
N TYR A 7 12.17 -21.29 -3.55
CA TYR A 7 12.51 -22.13 -4.71
C TYR A 7 13.36 -23.36 -4.31
N ALA A 8 13.38 -24.37 -5.16
CA ALA A 8 14.32 -25.46 -5.04
C ALA A 8 15.70 -25.06 -5.60
N SER A 9 16.79 -25.47 -4.96
CA SER A 9 18.17 -25.03 -5.26
C SER A 9 18.57 -25.22 -6.71
N GLU A 10 18.03 -26.23 -7.38
CA GLU A 10 18.25 -26.54 -8.79
C GLU A 10 17.78 -25.42 -9.74
N TYR A 11 16.83 -24.60 -9.28
CA TYR A 11 16.20 -23.52 -10.05
C TYR A 11 16.70 -22.14 -9.67
N LYS A 12 17.89 -22.05 -9.04
CA LYS A 12 18.47 -20.77 -8.60
C LYS A 12 18.57 -19.74 -9.72
N ALA A 13 18.99 -20.14 -10.91
CA ALA A 13 19.13 -19.24 -12.04
C ALA A 13 17.81 -18.53 -12.39
N VAL A 14 16.70 -19.27 -12.41
CA VAL A 14 15.36 -18.70 -12.66
C VAL A 14 14.90 -17.84 -11.50
N ALA A 15 15.19 -18.24 -10.26
CA ALA A 15 14.88 -17.44 -9.08
C ALA A 15 15.65 -16.10 -9.10
N ASP A 16 16.92 -16.08 -9.54
CA ASP A 16 17.73 -14.88 -9.74
C ASP A 16 17.08 -13.94 -10.77
N GLU A 17 16.60 -14.47 -11.91
CA GLU A 17 15.89 -13.70 -12.93
C GLU A 17 14.58 -13.10 -12.42
N VAL A 18 13.80 -13.88 -11.67
CA VAL A 18 12.57 -13.41 -11.03
C VAL A 18 12.88 -12.30 -10.03
N ALA A 19 13.88 -12.50 -9.18
CA ALA A 19 14.27 -11.50 -8.18
C ALA A 19 14.76 -10.20 -8.84
N LEU A 20 15.52 -10.29 -9.92
CA LEU A 20 15.97 -9.13 -10.68
C LEU A 20 14.79 -8.35 -11.30
N ALA A 21 13.85 -9.06 -11.93
CA ALA A 21 12.66 -8.45 -12.52
C ALA A 21 11.77 -7.77 -11.47
N LEU A 22 11.58 -8.40 -10.30
CA LEU A 22 10.84 -7.83 -9.19
C LEU A 22 11.53 -6.60 -8.59
N THR A 23 12.84 -6.64 -8.46
CA THR A 23 13.63 -5.48 -8.01
C THR A 23 13.52 -4.33 -9.01
N GLY A 24 13.61 -4.62 -10.32
CA GLY A 24 13.38 -3.64 -11.39
C GLY A 24 11.96 -3.04 -11.37
N ALA A 25 10.97 -3.81 -10.91
CA ALA A 25 9.60 -3.34 -10.70
C ALA A 25 9.40 -2.57 -9.38
N GLY A 26 10.46 -2.29 -8.62
CA GLY A 26 10.42 -1.51 -7.38
C GLY A 26 10.07 -2.29 -6.12
N HIS A 27 10.16 -3.63 -6.15
CA HIS A 27 10.00 -4.46 -4.97
C HIS A 27 11.34 -4.68 -4.24
N ASN A 28 11.29 -4.87 -2.92
CA ASN A 28 12.42 -5.34 -2.15
C ASN A 28 12.33 -6.86 -2.04
N VAL A 29 13.31 -7.58 -2.55
CA VAL A 29 13.25 -9.04 -2.67
C VAL A 29 14.23 -9.71 -1.72
N ILE A 30 13.74 -10.68 -0.95
CA ILE A 30 14.52 -11.60 -0.13
C ILE A 30 14.45 -12.97 -0.82
N PHE A 31 15.55 -13.44 -1.40
CA PHE A 31 15.51 -14.69 -2.15
C PHE A 31 16.76 -15.56 -2.00
N ASP A 32 17.91 -14.97 -1.68
CA ASP A 32 19.16 -15.69 -1.59
C ASP A 32 19.49 -16.05 -0.14
N GLN A 33 19.90 -17.28 0.10
CA GLN A 33 20.38 -17.77 1.40
C GLN A 33 21.81 -17.29 1.71
N SER A 34 22.43 -16.44 0.87
CA SER A 34 23.78 -15.90 1.07
C SER A 34 23.98 -15.14 2.38
N TRP A 35 22.89 -14.68 3.00
CA TRP A 35 22.88 -14.05 4.33
C TRP A 35 22.89 -15.07 5.48
N LEU A 36 22.69 -16.38 5.18
CA LEU A 36 22.82 -17.47 6.15
C LEU A 36 24.30 -17.86 6.27
N LYS A 37 24.81 -17.84 7.49
CA LYS A 37 26.18 -18.30 7.79
C LYS A 37 26.16 -19.74 8.27
N PRO A 38 27.23 -20.51 8.00
CA PRO A 38 27.36 -21.84 8.60
C PRO A 38 27.21 -21.79 10.13
N GLY A 39 26.33 -22.63 10.68
CA GLY A 39 26.02 -22.65 12.12
C GLY A 39 24.85 -21.77 12.54
N ASP A 40 24.27 -20.97 11.65
CA ASP A 40 23.06 -20.21 11.95
C ASP A 40 21.83 -21.13 12.12
N ASP A 41 20.90 -20.72 12.99
CA ASP A 41 19.58 -21.36 13.04
C ASP A 41 18.75 -20.93 11.83
N TYR A 42 18.72 -21.83 10.84
CA TYR A 42 17.98 -21.64 9.59
C TYR A 42 16.51 -21.26 9.83
N ASN A 43 15.84 -22.01 10.71
CA ASN A 43 14.40 -21.82 10.94
C ASN A 43 14.08 -20.45 11.50
N SER A 44 14.85 -20.00 12.48
CA SER A 44 14.67 -18.68 13.10
C SER A 44 14.90 -17.54 12.11
N LYS A 45 15.91 -17.68 11.25
CA LYS A 45 16.23 -16.65 10.25
C LYS A 45 15.18 -16.57 9.14
N ILE A 46 14.75 -17.71 8.60
CA ILE A 46 13.68 -17.75 7.58
C ILE A 46 12.38 -17.19 8.16
N ARG A 47 12.03 -17.58 9.39
CA ARG A 47 10.85 -17.03 10.05
C ARG A 47 10.93 -15.51 10.18
N ALA A 48 12.06 -14.97 10.64
CA ALA A 48 12.27 -13.54 10.75
C ALA A 48 12.21 -12.81 9.37
N ALA A 49 12.69 -13.43 8.30
CA ALA A 49 12.61 -12.90 6.96
C ALA A 49 11.16 -12.88 6.45
N LEU A 50 10.40 -13.95 6.65
CA LEU A 50 8.98 -14.03 6.31
C LEU A 50 8.15 -13.05 7.15
N ASP A 51 8.48 -12.85 8.44
CA ASP A 51 7.79 -11.88 9.30
C ASP A 51 7.93 -10.45 8.80
N GLN A 52 9.00 -10.13 8.10
CA GLN A 52 9.22 -8.83 7.47
C GLN A 52 8.67 -8.74 6.04
N ALA A 53 8.30 -9.87 5.42
CA ALA A 53 7.80 -9.89 4.06
C ALA A 53 6.32 -9.50 3.99
N ASP A 54 5.91 -8.87 2.89
CA ASP A 54 4.52 -8.55 2.56
C ASP A 54 3.84 -9.70 1.81
N GLY A 55 4.64 -10.56 1.16
CA GLY A 55 4.16 -11.70 0.39
C GLY A 55 5.28 -12.69 0.03
N LEU A 56 4.84 -13.86 -0.43
CA LEU A 56 5.67 -14.98 -0.86
C LEU A 56 5.42 -15.25 -2.35
N VAL A 57 6.48 -15.35 -3.13
CA VAL A 57 6.48 -15.99 -4.46
C VAL A 57 7.03 -17.40 -4.27
N PHE A 58 6.23 -18.43 -4.55
CA PHE A 58 6.63 -19.81 -4.40
C PHE A 58 6.79 -20.48 -5.78
N LEU A 59 8.03 -20.79 -6.17
CA LEU A 59 8.31 -21.47 -7.43
C LEU A 59 8.03 -22.97 -7.30
N VAL A 60 6.91 -23.38 -7.89
CA VAL A 60 6.42 -24.77 -7.80
C VAL A 60 7.17 -25.64 -8.80
N THR A 61 7.92 -26.60 -8.28
CA THR A 61 8.58 -27.69 -9.00
C THR A 61 8.42 -29.00 -8.23
N PRO A 62 8.62 -30.18 -8.85
CA PRO A 62 8.58 -31.43 -8.11
C PRO A 62 9.52 -31.45 -6.90
N GLU A 63 10.73 -30.87 -7.03
CA GLU A 63 11.74 -30.79 -5.99
C GLU A 63 11.31 -29.86 -4.84
N ALA A 64 10.69 -28.72 -5.18
CA ALA A 64 10.23 -27.75 -4.17
C ALA A 64 9.10 -28.31 -3.29
N VAL A 65 8.24 -29.17 -3.85
CA VAL A 65 7.09 -29.75 -3.12
C VAL A 65 7.35 -31.15 -2.58
N GLN A 66 8.55 -31.70 -2.75
CA GLN A 66 8.91 -33.01 -2.23
C GLN A 66 9.08 -32.95 -0.71
N PRO A 67 8.65 -34.02 0.03
CA PRO A 67 8.83 -34.07 1.47
C PRO A 67 10.28 -33.87 1.89
N GLY A 68 10.53 -33.01 2.86
CA GLY A 68 11.86 -32.68 3.36
C GLY A 68 12.56 -31.52 2.63
N SER A 69 11.97 -30.94 1.58
CA SER A 69 12.55 -29.78 0.91
C SER A 69 12.55 -28.54 1.83
N TYR A 70 13.55 -27.68 1.66
CA TYR A 70 13.60 -26.40 2.36
C TYR A 70 12.42 -25.49 1.98
N ALA A 71 12.01 -25.50 0.71
CA ALA A 71 10.87 -24.73 0.24
C ALA A 71 9.57 -25.10 0.97
N LEU A 72 9.33 -26.37 1.30
CA LEU A 72 8.17 -26.75 2.12
C LEU A 72 8.28 -26.26 3.57
N THR A 73 9.46 -26.15 4.13
CA THR A 73 9.67 -25.57 5.46
C THR A 73 9.35 -24.06 5.44
N GLU A 74 9.80 -23.36 4.42
CA GLU A 74 9.48 -21.95 4.18
C GLU A 74 7.97 -21.74 3.98
N LEU A 75 7.33 -22.61 3.21
CA LEU A 75 5.88 -22.60 3.00
C LEU A 75 5.10 -22.85 4.29
N LYS A 76 5.60 -23.70 5.18
CA LYS A 76 5.01 -23.93 6.50
C LYS A 76 5.02 -22.63 7.33
N PHE A 77 6.14 -21.93 7.38
CA PHE A 77 6.23 -20.66 8.10
C PHE A 77 5.35 -19.58 7.46
N ALA A 78 5.29 -19.55 6.12
CA ALA A 78 4.38 -18.65 5.42
C ALA A 78 2.91 -18.91 5.78
N ARG A 79 2.51 -20.19 5.90
CA ARG A 79 1.15 -20.57 6.32
C ARG A 79 0.85 -20.21 7.77
N GLU A 80 1.84 -20.30 8.66
CA GLU A 80 1.68 -19.87 10.06
C GLU A 80 1.46 -18.36 10.13
N ARG A 81 2.17 -17.58 9.30
CA ARG A 81 2.03 -16.14 9.22
C ARG A 81 0.75 -15.69 8.49
N TRP A 82 0.43 -16.34 7.38
CA TRP A 82 -0.73 -16.04 6.55
C TRP A 82 -1.63 -17.28 6.42
N PRO A 83 -2.54 -17.52 7.38
CA PRO A 83 -3.44 -18.68 7.31
C PRO A 83 -4.26 -18.74 6.01
N HIS A 84 -4.55 -17.56 5.43
CA HIS A 84 -5.20 -17.39 4.14
C HIS A 84 -4.18 -16.88 3.10
N PRO A 85 -3.85 -17.66 2.05
CA PRO A 85 -2.81 -17.30 1.10
C PRO A 85 -3.21 -16.21 0.10
N SER A 86 -4.48 -15.87 0.00
CA SER A 86 -4.99 -14.90 -0.98
C SER A 86 -4.28 -13.55 -0.87
N LYS A 87 -3.72 -13.06 -2.00
CA LYS A 87 -2.92 -11.83 -2.10
C LYS A 87 -1.70 -11.78 -1.17
N ARG A 88 -1.27 -12.95 -0.67
CA ARG A 88 -0.06 -13.11 0.17
C ARG A 88 0.90 -14.12 -0.41
N VAL A 89 0.39 -15.13 -1.12
CA VAL A 89 1.20 -16.17 -1.72
C VAL A 89 0.89 -16.27 -3.21
N LEU A 90 1.90 -16.11 -4.05
CA LEU A 90 1.83 -16.33 -5.49
C LEU A 90 2.54 -17.65 -5.82
N PRO A 91 1.80 -18.74 -6.01
CA PRO A 91 2.40 -19.98 -6.51
C PRO A 91 2.59 -19.89 -8.03
N VAL A 92 3.81 -20.15 -8.47
CA VAL A 92 4.24 -20.09 -9.87
C VAL A 92 4.69 -21.48 -10.32
N MET A 93 3.99 -22.08 -11.27
CA MET A 93 4.35 -23.39 -11.84
C MET A 93 5.57 -23.24 -12.74
N LEU A 94 6.74 -23.56 -12.22
CA LEU A 94 8.00 -23.43 -12.95
C LEU A 94 8.34 -24.70 -13.74
N ALA A 95 7.99 -25.86 -13.21
CA ALA A 95 8.13 -27.15 -13.89
C ALA A 95 6.84 -27.98 -13.75
N PRO A 96 6.54 -28.86 -14.71
CA PRO A 96 5.38 -29.75 -14.63
C PRO A 96 5.39 -30.54 -13.33
N THR A 97 4.43 -30.24 -12.46
CA THR A 97 4.31 -30.87 -11.13
C THR A 97 2.92 -31.47 -11.00
N PRO A 98 2.79 -32.76 -10.66
CA PRO A 98 1.50 -33.38 -10.44
C PRO A 98 0.71 -32.65 -9.39
N ILE A 99 -0.58 -32.39 -9.67
CA ILE A 99 -1.43 -31.57 -8.80
C ILE A 99 -1.61 -32.16 -7.41
N GLU A 100 -1.50 -33.49 -7.31
CA GLU A 100 -1.56 -34.26 -6.06
C GLU A 100 -0.39 -33.94 -5.12
N MET A 101 0.77 -33.64 -5.69
CA MET A 101 1.98 -33.27 -4.93
C MET A 101 1.92 -31.82 -4.42
N ILE A 102 1.13 -30.95 -5.05
CA ILE A 102 1.05 -29.54 -4.65
C ILE A 102 0.29 -29.43 -3.34
N PRO A 103 0.90 -28.78 -2.31
CA PRO A 103 0.25 -28.59 -1.02
C PRO A 103 -1.13 -27.92 -1.13
N PRO A 104 -2.14 -28.35 -0.34
CA PRO A 104 -3.49 -27.74 -0.36
C PRO A 104 -3.49 -26.25 -0.14
N TYR A 105 -2.54 -25.73 0.65
CA TYR A 105 -2.38 -24.31 0.91
C TYR A 105 -2.07 -23.51 -0.36
N LEU A 106 -1.23 -24.01 -1.26
CA LEU A 106 -0.96 -23.37 -2.56
C LEU A 106 -2.14 -23.53 -3.53
N LYS A 107 -2.90 -24.60 -3.43
CA LYS A 107 -4.11 -24.84 -4.25
C LYS A 107 -5.30 -23.98 -3.82
N ALA A 108 -5.24 -23.34 -2.66
CA ALA A 108 -6.28 -22.42 -2.20
C ALA A 108 -6.29 -21.06 -2.96
N VAL A 109 -5.28 -20.81 -3.81
CA VAL A 109 -5.19 -19.66 -4.70
C VAL A 109 -4.88 -20.11 -6.12
N THR A 110 -5.12 -19.25 -7.10
CA THR A 110 -4.81 -19.53 -8.51
C THR A 110 -3.29 -19.66 -8.70
N LEU A 111 -2.87 -20.76 -9.31
CA LEU A 111 -1.49 -20.98 -9.71
C LEU A 111 -1.19 -20.22 -11.00
N LEU A 112 -0.15 -19.38 -10.98
CA LEU A 112 0.38 -18.79 -12.20
C LEU A 112 1.10 -19.90 -12.99
N ARG A 113 0.75 -20.04 -14.26
CA ARG A 113 1.39 -20.94 -15.22
C ARG A 113 1.99 -20.11 -16.33
N PRO A 114 3.27 -19.74 -16.25
CA PRO A 114 3.89 -18.93 -17.27
C PRO A 114 3.89 -19.64 -18.64
N GLU A 115 3.50 -18.91 -19.67
CA GLU A 115 3.52 -19.37 -21.06
C GLU A 115 4.71 -18.82 -21.84
N GLY A 116 5.36 -17.79 -21.29
CA GLY A 116 6.54 -17.12 -21.85
C GLY A 116 7.63 -16.87 -20.83
N SER A 117 8.01 -15.60 -20.62
CA SER A 117 9.02 -15.24 -19.63
C SER A 117 8.46 -15.32 -18.21
N VAL A 118 8.95 -16.28 -17.44
CA VAL A 118 8.55 -16.46 -16.02
C VAL A 118 8.70 -15.17 -15.24
N SER A 119 9.84 -14.50 -15.35
CA SER A 119 10.13 -13.29 -14.60
C SER A 119 9.21 -12.12 -14.96
N ALA A 120 8.88 -11.96 -16.26
CA ALA A 120 7.96 -10.92 -16.71
C ALA A 120 6.53 -11.18 -16.26
N GLU A 121 6.06 -12.43 -16.33
CA GLU A 121 4.71 -12.80 -15.93
C GLU A 121 4.51 -12.73 -14.41
N VAL A 122 5.51 -13.12 -13.62
CA VAL A 122 5.51 -12.95 -12.17
C VAL A 122 5.44 -11.46 -11.79
N ALA A 123 6.24 -10.62 -12.43
CA ALA A 123 6.22 -9.18 -12.19
C ALA A 123 4.86 -8.55 -12.61
N SER A 124 4.24 -9.06 -13.67
CA SER A 124 2.89 -8.61 -14.09
C SER A 124 1.81 -9.01 -13.10
N ALA A 125 1.79 -10.27 -12.66
CA ALA A 125 0.84 -10.76 -11.67
C ALA A 125 0.91 -9.97 -10.34
N LEU A 126 2.11 -9.63 -9.90
CA LEU A 126 2.30 -8.83 -8.69
C LEU A 126 1.91 -7.35 -8.87
N ARG A 127 2.03 -6.79 -10.06
CA ARG A 127 1.46 -5.47 -10.38
C ARG A 127 -0.06 -5.48 -10.28
N GLU A 128 -0.72 -6.53 -10.76
CA GLU A 128 -2.17 -6.69 -10.63
C GLU A 128 -2.61 -6.83 -9.16
N TRP A 129 -1.82 -7.46 -8.30
CA TRP A 129 -2.10 -7.47 -6.86
C TRP A 129 -2.08 -6.06 -6.27
N HIS A 130 -1.18 -5.20 -6.75
CA HIS A 130 -1.07 -3.82 -6.33
C HIS A 130 -2.26 -2.99 -6.84
N SER A 131 -2.56 -3.07 -8.13
CA SER A 131 -3.68 -2.34 -8.71
C SER A 131 -5.03 -2.78 -8.13
N ALA A 132 -5.26 -4.09 -8.00
CA ALA A 132 -6.47 -4.61 -7.35
C ALA A 132 -6.54 -4.28 -5.84
N SER A 133 -5.39 -4.10 -5.17
CA SER A 133 -5.35 -3.65 -3.77
C SER A 133 -5.52 -2.14 -3.67
N SER A 134 -5.00 -1.37 -4.63
CA SER A 134 -5.20 0.07 -4.71
C SER A 134 -6.63 0.42 -5.10
N ASP A 135 -7.22 -0.24 -6.10
CA ASP A 135 -8.60 -0.01 -6.51
C ASP A 135 -9.59 -0.35 -5.39
N GLY A 136 -9.37 -1.49 -4.70
CA GLY A 136 -10.19 -1.88 -3.54
C GLY A 136 -10.04 -0.95 -2.33
N VAL A 137 -8.90 -0.28 -2.16
CA VAL A 137 -8.66 0.66 -1.06
C VAL A 137 -8.92 2.11 -1.50
N GLN A 138 -8.61 2.49 -2.74
CA GLN A 138 -8.92 3.83 -3.27
C GLN A 138 -10.42 4.13 -3.27
N GLY A 139 -11.27 3.13 -3.53
CA GLY A 139 -12.73 3.28 -3.37
C GLY A 139 -13.24 3.21 -1.93
N ARG A 140 -12.41 2.76 -0.97
CA ARG A 140 -12.79 2.54 0.44
C ARG A 140 -12.07 3.48 1.41
N VAL A 141 -11.11 4.27 0.95
CA VAL A 141 -10.51 5.38 1.69
C VAL A 141 -10.68 6.63 0.85
N ARG A 142 -11.46 7.56 1.34
CA ARG A 142 -11.72 8.83 0.65
C ARG A 142 -10.79 9.89 1.22
N VAL A 143 -10.06 10.56 0.34
CA VAL A 143 -9.29 11.75 0.66
C VAL A 143 -9.91 12.92 -0.08
N ALA A 144 -10.43 13.90 0.64
CA ALA A 144 -11.05 15.09 0.08
C ALA A 144 -10.34 16.34 0.60
N VAL A 145 -10.22 17.35 -0.23
CA VAL A 145 -9.65 18.64 0.14
C VAL A 145 -10.71 19.74 -0.07
N HIS A 146 -10.85 20.61 0.90
CA HIS A 146 -11.68 21.80 0.79
C HIS A 146 -10.97 23.01 1.38
N VAL A 147 -11.41 24.20 0.98
CA VAL A 147 -10.90 25.47 1.52
C VAL A 147 -11.90 26.03 2.52
N ALA A 148 -11.40 26.39 3.70
CA ALA A 148 -12.20 27.08 4.72
C ALA A 148 -11.32 28.06 5.52
N GLY A 149 -11.95 28.95 6.28
CA GLY A 149 -11.30 29.83 7.24
C GLY A 149 -11.65 29.41 8.67
N PHE A 150 -10.84 29.83 9.62
CA PHE A 150 -11.16 29.71 11.05
C PHE A 150 -11.88 30.98 11.51
N GLU A 151 -12.86 30.84 12.42
CA GLU A 151 -13.52 32.00 13.03
C GLU A 151 -12.54 32.99 13.68
N SER A 152 -11.48 32.45 14.30
CA SER A 152 -10.41 33.21 14.92
C SER A 152 -9.48 33.93 13.90
N ARG A 153 -9.49 33.49 12.63
CA ARG A 153 -8.66 34.04 11.54
C ARG A 153 -9.41 33.99 10.21
N PRO A 154 -10.51 34.71 10.06
CA PRO A 154 -11.41 34.57 8.90
C PRO A 154 -10.77 34.97 7.55
N TYR A 155 -9.69 35.73 7.58
CA TYR A 155 -8.99 36.22 6.37
C TYR A 155 -7.80 35.32 5.95
N VAL A 156 -7.55 34.24 6.66
CA VAL A 156 -6.47 33.29 6.33
C VAL A 156 -7.10 31.98 5.92
N PRO A 157 -7.26 31.72 4.63
CA PRO A 157 -7.80 30.45 4.16
C PRO A 157 -6.82 29.32 4.44
N ALA A 158 -7.36 28.14 4.72
CA ALA A 158 -6.59 26.91 4.88
C ALA A 158 -7.17 25.81 4.00
N TYR A 159 -6.30 24.93 3.52
CA TYR A 159 -6.69 23.69 2.85
C TYR A 159 -6.86 22.61 3.89
N PHE A 160 -8.09 22.18 4.08
CA PHE A 160 -8.46 21.08 4.96
C PHE A 160 -8.41 19.78 4.17
N ILE A 161 -7.70 18.79 4.70
CA ILE A 161 -7.58 17.46 4.13
C ILE A 161 -8.36 16.52 5.03
N ASN A 162 -9.47 16.01 4.52
CA ASN A 162 -10.34 15.08 5.21
C ASN A 162 -10.07 13.67 4.69
N VAL A 163 -9.86 12.72 5.60
CA VAL A 163 -9.65 11.30 5.29
C VAL A 163 -10.74 10.50 5.96
N THR A 164 -11.50 9.76 5.17
CA THR A 164 -12.60 8.91 5.66
C THR A 164 -12.30 7.45 5.38
N ASN A 165 -12.43 6.62 6.39
CA ASN A 165 -12.41 5.17 6.26
C ASN A 165 -13.81 4.68 5.87
N LEU A 166 -13.98 4.23 4.63
CA LEU A 166 -15.25 3.69 4.10
C LEU A 166 -15.28 2.15 4.14
N PHE A 167 -14.34 1.50 4.79
CA PHE A 167 -14.44 0.07 5.07
C PHE A 167 -15.51 -0.19 6.13
N GLU A 168 -16.16 -1.34 6.03
CA GLU A 168 -17.17 -1.80 6.97
C GLU A 168 -16.58 -2.65 8.09
N ASP A 169 -15.44 -3.28 7.82
CA ASP A 169 -14.92 -4.41 8.58
C ASP A 169 -13.48 -4.23 9.10
N ARG A 170 -12.82 -3.10 8.78
CA ARG A 170 -11.41 -2.94 9.15
C ARG A 170 -11.03 -1.50 9.46
N ASP A 171 -10.09 -1.38 10.39
CA ASP A 171 -9.41 -0.12 10.67
C ASP A 171 -8.39 0.20 9.59
N ILE A 172 -8.13 1.47 9.38
CA ILE A 172 -6.98 1.98 8.63
C ILE A 172 -6.09 2.82 9.55
N GLU A 173 -4.81 2.91 9.22
CA GLU A 173 -3.88 3.76 9.95
C GLU A 173 -3.16 4.68 8.98
N ILE A 174 -3.31 5.99 9.20
CA ILE A 174 -2.68 7.06 8.42
C ILE A 174 -1.32 7.36 9.04
N THR A 175 -0.26 7.30 8.23
CA THR A 175 1.11 7.55 8.69
C THR A 175 1.67 8.87 8.21
N HIS A 176 1.29 9.34 7.02
CA HIS A 176 1.78 10.59 6.44
C HIS A 176 0.69 11.28 5.63
N VAL A 177 0.74 12.61 5.64
CA VAL A 177 -0.07 13.46 4.77
C VAL A 177 0.84 14.53 4.16
N TRP A 178 0.72 14.76 2.85
CA TRP A 178 1.52 15.77 2.14
C TRP A 178 0.81 16.29 0.90
N PHE A 179 1.27 17.43 0.39
CA PHE A 179 0.98 17.86 -0.98
C PHE A 179 2.13 17.41 -1.89
N GLU A 180 1.79 16.81 -3.04
CA GLU A 180 2.76 16.31 -4.03
C GLU A 180 3.34 17.49 -4.82
N THR A 181 4.36 18.10 -4.26
CA THR A 181 5.13 19.23 -4.78
C THR A 181 6.60 18.83 -4.90
N THR A 182 7.42 19.67 -5.53
CA THR A 182 8.87 19.45 -5.60
C THR A 182 9.60 20.61 -4.89
N PRO A 183 10.16 20.39 -3.68
CA PRO A 183 10.10 19.19 -2.86
C PRO A 183 8.70 18.92 -2.26
N ARG A 184 8.42 17.67 -1.83
CA ARG A 184 7.16 17.32 -1.16
C ARG A 184 6.91 18.15 0.08
N MET A 185 5.70 18.66 0.22
CA MET A 185 5.30 19.46 1.37
C MET A 185 4.47 18.60 2.35
N TYR A 186 5.10 18.15 3.41
CA TYR A 186 4.42 17.38 4.45
C TYR A 186 3.56 18.28 5.34
N VAL A 187 2.34 17.80 5.63
CA VAL A 187 1.43 18.45 6.58
C VAL A 187 1.70 17.89 7.97
N LEU A 188 2.40 18.66 8.79
CA LEU A 188 2.79 18.29 10.15
C LEU A 188 2.11 19.22 11.14
N ARG A 189 1.24 18.66 11.99
CA ARG A 189 0.51 19.40 13.00
C ARG A 189 0.63 18.73 14.36
N MET A 190 1.02 19.50 15.37
CA MET A 190 1.18 18.97 16.75
C MET A 190 -0.18 18.59 17.38
N ASP A 191 -1.24 19.30 17.01
CA ASP A 191 -2.61 19.07 17.47
C ASP A 191 -3.34 17.98 16.66
N ARG A 192 -2.72 17.47 15.60
CA ARG A 192 -3.20 16.38 14.73
C ARG A 192 -2.09 15.38 14.47
N ALA A 193 -1.62 14.76 15.56
CA ALA A 193 -0.48 13.86 15.51
C ALA A 193 -0.72 12.65 14.60
N LEU A 194 0.30 12.27 13.86
CA LEU A 194 0.37 11.02 13.09
C LEU A 194 1.38 10.07 13.78
N PRO A 195 1.18 8.74 13.71
CA PRO A 195 0.11 8.03 13.01
C PRO A 195 -1.25 8.12 13.74
N VAL A 196 -2.34 8.04 12.97
CA VAL A 196 -3.71 8.00 13.48
C VAL A 196 -4.45 6.81 12.91
N ARG A 197 -5.22 6.10 13.76
CA ARG A 197 -6.05 4.96 13.38
C ARG A 197 -7.51 5.39 13.28
N LEU A 198 -8.16 5.02 12.19
CA LEU A 198 -9.57 5.24 11.94
C LEU A 198 -10.31 3.91 11.90
N LYS A 199 -11.34 3.78 12.70
CA LYS A 199 -12.29 2.67 12.64
C LYS A 199 -13.16 2.77 11.37
N PRO A 200 -13.94 1.73 11.06
CA PRO A 200 -14.94 1.80 10.02
C PRO A 200 -15.82 3.06 10.13
N TYR A 201 -15.99 3.74 9.00
CA TYR A 201 -16.78 4.98 8.85
C TYR A 201 -16.28 6.20 9.64
N GLU A 202 -15.13 6.11 10.32
CA GLU A 202 -14.52 7.28 10.95
C GLU A 202 -13.82 8.17 9.94
N SER A 203 -13.83 9.47 10.23
CA SER A 203 -13.11 10.51 9.49
C SER A 203 -12.13 11.22 10.40
N TRP A 204 -11.01 11.61 9.80
CA TRP A 204 -10.01 12.45 10.45
C TRP A 204 -9.64 13.60 9.52
N GLU A 205 -9.32 14.74 10.09
CA GLU A 205 -9.03 15.95 9.34
C GLU A 205 -7.76 16.63 9.84
N THR A 206 -6.99 17.15 8.90
CA THR A 206 -5.85 18.03 9.13
C THR A 206 -5.90 19.19 8.15
N TRP A 207 -5.05 20.21 8.34
CA TRP A 207 -5.06 21.38 7.46
C TRP A 207 -3.70 22.00 7.30
N GLN A 208 -3.54 22.79 6.22
CA GLN A 208 -2.37 23.59 5.91
C GLN A 208 -2.82 25.02 5.54
N ASP A 209 -2.20 26.03 6.14
CA ASP A 209 -2.51 27.42 5.79
C ASP A 209 -2.18 27.66 4.30
N ALA A 210 -3.12 28.27 3.57
CA ALA A 210 -2.96 28.50 2.12
C ALA A 210 -1.74 29.37 1.78
N ASN A 211 -1.35 30.27 2.70
CA ASN A 211 -0.18 31.12 2.51
C ASN A 211 1.16 30.36 2.54
N THR A 212 1.19 29.16 3.08
CA THR A 212 2.38 28.31 3.11
C THR A 212 2.57 27.52 1.82
N LEU A 213 1.49 27.37 1.03
CA LEU A 213 1.57 26.74 -0.28
C LEU A 213 2.09 27.73 -1.32
N PRO A 214 3.02 27.32 -2.21
CA PRO A 214 3.44 28.13 -3.34
C PRO A 214 2.23 28.61 -4.15
N PRO A 215 2.16 29.90 -4.57
CA PRO A 215 1.01 30.40 -5.32
C PRO A 215 0.66 29.59 -6.56
N ALA A 216 1.68 29.08 -7.28
CA ALA A 216 1.51 28.33 -8.52
C ALA A 216 0.76 26.99 -8.36
N ILE A 217 0.63 26.46 -7.14
CA ILE A 217 -0.02 25.18 -6.89
C ILE A 217 -1.30 25.28 -6.06
N ARG A 218 -1.69 26.49 -5.66
CA ARG A 218 -2.89 26.69 -4.82
C ARG A 218 -4.16 26.24 -5.53
N ASP A 219 -4.28 26.49 -6.81
CA ASP A 219 -5.44 26.12 -7.61
C ASP A 219 -5.51 24.58 -7.80
N ASP A 220 -4.37 23.90 -7.81
CA ASP A 220 -4.27 22.46 -7.95
C ASP A 220 -4.23 21.72 -6.59
N ALA A 221 -4.23 22.43 -5.47
CA ALA A 221 -4.08 21.82 -4.14
C ALA A 221 -5.12 20.70 -3.87
N PHE A 222 -6.32 20.84 -4.45
CA PHE A 222 -7.40 19.84 -4.34
C PHE A 222 -7.02 18.47 -4.93
N ARG A 223 -6.09 18.41 -5.88
CA ARG A 223 -5.62 17.19 -6.55
C ARG A 223 -4.26 16.71 -6.05
N LEU A 224 -3.54 17.57 -5.34
CA LEU A 224 -2.15 17.33 -4.93
C LEU A 224 -2.03 16.68 -3.56
N ALA A 225 -3.08 16.61 -2.77
CA ALA A 225 -3.01 15.98 -1.46
C ALA A 225 -2.85 14.46 -1.58
N ARG A 226 -1.96 13.93 -0.75
CA ARG A 226 -1.63 12.49 -0.68
C ARG A 226 -1.65 12.05 0.76
N VAL A 227 -2.15 10.86 0.98
CA VAL A 227 -2.21 10.21 2.28
C VAL A 227 -1.58 8.84 2.19
N ARG A 228 -0.63 8.54 3.06
CA ARG A 228 0.00 7.23 3.14
C ARG A 228 -0.57 6.45 4.32
N LEU A 229 -1.00 5.23 4.04
CA LEU A 229 -1.43 4.28 5.06
C LEU A 229 -0.25 3.47 5.60
N SER A 230 -0.41 2.85 6.77
CA SER A 230 0.59 1.95 7.37
C SER A 230 0.92 0.74 6.48
N THR A 231 0.02 0.37 5.58
CA THR A 231 0.27 -0.65 4.54
C THR A 231 1.27 -0.21 3.46
N GLY A 232 1.70 1.07 3.47
CA GLY A 232 2.54 1.66 2.44
C GLY A 232 1.77 2.24 1.25
N LEU A 233 0.47 1.96 1.14
CA LEU A 233 -0.36 2.48 0.06
C LEU A 233 -0.52 3.99 0.17
N VAL A 234 -0.45 4.67 -0.96
CA VAL A 234 -0.69 6.11 -1.10
C VAL A 234 -2.04 6.33 -1.78
N ILE A 235 -2.89 7.10 -1.11
CA ILE A 235 -4.20 7.50 -1.62
C ILE A 235 -4.12 8.95 -2.09
N GLU A 236 -4.60 9.19 -3.28
CA GLU A 236 -4.70 10.53 -3.87
C GLU A 236 -6.02 11.19 -3.48
N SER A 237 -6.01 12.50 -3.33
CA SER A 237 -7.25 13.26 -3.16
C SER A 237 -8.09 13.21 -4.45
N VAL A 238 -9.39 13.04 -4.27
CA VAL A 238 -10.37 13.16 -5.34
C VAL A 238 -10.99 14.56 -5.31
N GLU A 239 -11.24 15.11 -6.49
CA GLU A 239 -11.96 16.37 -6.61
C GLU A 239 -13.38 16.18 -6.05
N ASN A 240 -13.77 17.00 -5.11
CA ASN A 240 -15.06 16.86 -4.44
C ASN A 240 -16.14 17.49 -5.33
N VAL A 241 -16.78 16.66 -6.16
CA VAL A 241 -17.85 17.11 -7.08
C VAL A 241 -19.15 17.45 -6.34
N ASP A 242 -19.28 17.09 -5.04
CA ASP A 242 -20.53 17.15 -4.28
C ASP A 242 -20.53 18.04 -3.04
N VAL A 243 -19.63 19.01 -2.94
CA VAL A 243 -19.85 20.10 -1.96
C VAL A 243 -20.67 21.16 -2.68
N PRO A 244 -21.97 21.37 -2.34
CA PRO A 244 -22.68 22.53 -2.82
C PRO A 244 -21.86 23.75 -2.36
N GLU A 245 -21.49 24.61 -3.31
CA GLU A 245 -20.91 25.90 -3.02
C GLU A 245 -21.85 26.60 -2.01
N ARG A 246 -21.55 26.49 -0.74
CA ARG A 246 -22.08 27.45 0.23
C ARG A 246 -21.35 28.73 -0.10
N GLY A 247 -21.98 29.47 -0.98
CA GLY A 247 -21.50 30.77 -1.43
C GLY A 247 -21.12 31.61 -0.22
N PHE A 248 -19.84 31.94 -0.16
CA PHE A 248 -19.38 33.05 0.63
C PHE A 248 -20.05 34.29 0.00
N VAL A 249 -21.15 34.74 0.60
CA VAL A 249 -21.73 36.06 0.28
C VAL A 249 -20.85 37.07 1.01
N PRO A 250 -20.02 37.86 0.31
CA PRO A 250 -19.34 38.97 0.94
C PRO A 250 -20.44 39.91 1.46
N GLY A 251 -20.44 40.16 2.76
CA GLY A 251 -21.38 41.06 3.37
C GLY A 251 -21.38 42.42 2.63
N GLY A 252 -22.52 42.75 2.01
CA GLY A 252 -22.76 44.06 1.43
C GLY A 252 -22.59 45.14 2.48
N PRO A 253 -22.26 46.38 2.09
CA PRO A 253 -22.02 47.48 3.01
C PRO A 253 -23.27 47.73 3.87
N VAL A 254 -23.09 47.70 5.18
CA VAL A 254 -24.11 48.15 6.13
C VAL A 254 -24.31 49.67 5.93
N SER A 255 -25.42 50.04 5.35
CA SER A 255 -25.85 51.42 5.28
C SER A 255 -26.12 51.96 6.70
N PRO A 256 -25.59 53.10 7.10
CA PRO A 256 -25.93 53.67 8.40
C PRO A 256 -27.38 54.11 8.40
N SER A 257 -28.17 53.58 9.33
CA SER A 257 -29.52 54.04 9.60
C SER A 257 -29.46 55.50 10.14
N SER A 258 -29.95 56.43 9.34
CA SER A 258 -30.26 57.77 9.80
C SER A 258 -31.37 57.69 10.84
N GLY A 259 -31.04 58.01 12.08
CA GLY A 259 -31.99 58.23 13.14
C GLY A 259 -32.69 59.60 12.91
N GLY A 260 -34.00 59.61 13.04
CA GLY A 260 -34.85 60.75 13.29
C GLY A 260 -35.54 60.54 14.62
#